data_930e3f2c22b5d009faca2f63a531bcb7
#
_entry.id   930e3f2c22b5d009faca2f63a531bcb7
#
_cell.length_a   1.000
_cell.length_b   1.000
_cell.length_c   1.000
_cell.angle_alpha   90.00
_cell.angle_beta   90.00
_cell.angle_gamma   90.00
#
_symmetry.space_group_name_H-M   'P 1'
#
loop_
_entity.id
_entity.type
_entity.pdbx_description
1 polymer ?
#
loop_
_entity_poly.entity_id
_entity_poly.type
_entity_poly.pdbx_seq_one_letter_code
_entity_poly.pdbx_strand_id
1 'polypeptide(L)'
;MKKRSIYYLLTGLLLVCCFLSIGKNLTKKPSFHALVLTERSGIHEGFVVAALDWLKDFSVEQNFEFEVINKTDSISDAYLSHYQVFIQLNYPPYMWTDQSKAAFIQYMEDGRGGWIGFHHASLLGEFDGYPMWDWFSQFMGGIRWKNYIAARATATVHVEDKNHPVMKGLPETFSIPDDEWYTYDKNPRPNVHVIANVDESSYQPPSDIKMGDHPVIWSNDKMKARNIYFQMGHHANIFHSAEFKKMFANAILWAAGKDPVN
;
A
#
# COMPACT_ATOMS: atom_id res chain seq x y z
N MET A 1 -70.50 38.85 60.60
CA MET A 1 -70.53 37.86 59.54
C MET A 1 -69.34 38.12 58.65
N LYS A 2 -68.20 37.37 58.75
CA LYS A 2 -66.99 37.56 57.98
C LYS A 2 -66.89 36.41 56.96
N LYS A 3 -66.88 36.76 55.66
CA LYS A 3 -66.62 35.80 54.57
C LYS A 3 -65.10 35.56 54.46
N ARG A 4 -64.70 34.29 54.57
CA ARG A 4 -63.28 33.88 54.26
C ARG A 4 -63.23 33.42 52.83
N SER A 5 -62.36 34.12 52.01
CA SER A 5 -62.00 33.72 50.71
C SER A 5 -60.85 32.71 50.79
N ILE A 6 -61.02 31.55 50.15
CA ILE A 6 -59.99 30.51 50.03
C ILE A 6 -59.32 30.70 48.66
N TYR A 7 -58.03 31.01 48.66
CA TYR A 7 -57.17 31.05 47.43
C TYR A 7 -56.61 29.64 47.19
N TYR A 8 -57.00 29.02 46.10
CA TYR A 8 -56.32 27.83 45.62
C TYR A 8 -55.08 28.21 44.85
N LEU A 9 -53.89 27.81 45.34
CA LEU A 9 -52.61 27.94 44.67
C LEU A 9 -52.45 26.74 43.73
N LEU A 10 -52.57 26.94 42.42
CA LEU A 10 -52.25 25.95 41.41
C LEU A 10 -50.73 26.00 41.17
N THR A 11 -49.99 25.02 41.72
CA THR A 11 -48.61 24.76 41.38
C THR A 11 -48.57 23.91 40.11
N GLY A 12 -48.31 24.57 38.99
CA GLY A 12 -48.03 23.90 37.71
C GLY A 12 -46.67 23.22 37.73
N LEU A 13 -46.64 21.90 37.71
CA LEU A 13 -45.43 21.10 37.58
C LEU A 13 -45.02 21.05 36.10
N LEU A 14 -44.04 21.86 35.70
CA LEU A 14 -43.43 21.79 34.35
C LEU A 14 -42.53 20.57 34.30
N LEU A 15 -42.99 19.50 33.67
CA LEU A 15 -42.15 18.34 33.29
C LEU A 15 -41.33 18.73 32.09
N VAL A 16 -40.05 19.10 32.31
CA VAL A 16 -39.06 19.24 31.25
C VAL A 16 -38.62 17.83 30.81
N CYS A 17 -39.22 17.30 29.75
CA CYS A 17 -38.72 16.11 29.07
C CYS A 17 -37.44 16.46 28.34
N CYS A 18 -36.26 16.22 28.97
CA CYS A 18 -34.98 16.16 28.28
C CYS A 18 -34.95 14.92 27.36
N PHE A 19 -35.31 15.12 26.11
CA PHE A 19 -34.99 14.13 25.08
C PHE A 19 -33.45 14.10 24.91
N LEU A 20 -32.78 13.19 25.59
CA LEU A 20 -31.44 12.77 25.27
C LEU A 20 -31.48 12.10 23.88
N SER A 21 -31.24 12.89 22.85
CA SER A 21 -30.94 12.37 21.51
C SER A 21 -29.65 11.58 21.62
N ILE A 22 -29.72 10.28 21.87
CA ILE A 22 -28.65 9.35 21.66
C ILE A 22 -28.45 9.33 20.14
N GLY A 23 -27.62 10.21 19.64
CA GLY A 23 -27.15 10.16 18.27
C GLY A 23 -26.45 8.81 18.07
N LYS A 24 -27.17 7.87 17.40
CA LYS A 24 -26.52 6.71 16.83
C LYS A 24 -25.44 7.30 15.88
N ASN A 25 -24.18 7.26 16.29
CA ASN A 25 -23.07 7.38 15.35
C ASN A 25 -23.23 6.23 14.34
N LEU A 26 -23.95 6.49 13.26
CA LEU A 26 -23.98 5.62 12.09
C LEU A 26 -22.57 5.66 11.54
N THR A 27 -21.75 4.69 11.91
CA THR A 27 -20.43 4.52 11.29
C THR A 27 -20.66 4.40 9.80
N LYS A 28 -20.10 5.33 9.05
CA LYS A 28 -20.21 5.33 7.59
C LYS A 28 -19.63 4.01 7.08
N LYS A 29 -20.37 3.29 6.21
CA LYS A 29 -19.86 2.05 5.61
C LYS A 29 -18.52 2.31 4.95
N PRO A 30 -17.52 1.41 5.13
CA PRO A 30 -16.22 1.54 4.46
C PRO A 30 -16.39 1.68 2.94
N SER A 31 -15.57 2.51 2.34
CA SER A 31 -15.61 2.76 0.90
C SER A 31 -15.01 1.62 0.08
N PHE A 32 -14.11 0.86 0.70
CA PHE A 32 -13.50 -0.38 0.21
C PHE A 32 -12.79 -1.12 1.34
N HIS A 33 -12.35 -2.35 1.07
CA HIS A 33 -11.53 -3.16 1.98
C HIS A 33 -10.17 -3.45 1.34
N ALA A 34 -9.12 -3.40 2.14
CA ALA A 34 -7.77 -3.75 1.72
C ALA A 34 -7.25 -4.97 2.49
N LEU A 35 -6.56 -5.87 1.82
CA LEU A 35 -5.78 -6.93 2.44
C LEU A 35 -4.31 -6.51 2.45
N VAL A 36 -3.66 -6.62 3.61
CA VAL A 36 -2.25 -6.27 3.78
C VAL A 36 -1.49 -7.54 4.16
N LEU A 37 -0.66 -8.04 3.25
CA LEU A 37 0.24 -9.16 3.48
C LEU A 37 1.61 -8.64 3.90
N THR A 38 2.05 -9.00 5.11
CA THR A 38 3.26 -8.46 5.71
C THR A 38 4.34 -9.51 5.89
N GLU A 39 5.58 -9.17 5.59
CA GLU A 39 6.74 -9.89 6.14
C GLU A 39 6.85 -9.57 7.64
N ARG A 40 7.06 -10.61 8.47
CA ARG A 40 7.09 -10.48 9.94
C ARG A 40 8.44 -10.80 10.57
N SER A 41 9.48 -10.84 9.80
CA SER A 41 10.80 -11.16 10.34
C SER A 41 11.90 -10.42 9.60
N GLY A 42 13.02 -10.20 10.29
CA GLY A 42 14.21 -9.66 9.69
C GLY A 42 14.31 -8.14 9.70
N ILE A 43 15.16 -7.65 8.82
CA ILE A 43 15.61 -6.25 8.79
C ILE A 43 14.53 -5.28 8.27
N HIS A 44 13.45 -5.80 7.64
CA HIS A 44 12.35 -4.99 7.07
C HIS A 44 11.19 -4.75 8.04
N GLU A 45 11.21 -5.35 9.23
CA GLU A 45 10.12 -5.20 10.20
C GLU A 45 9.85 -3.72 10.54
N GLY A 46 10.90 -2.90 10.60
CA GLY A 46 10.77 -1.47 10.85
C GLY A 46 9.92 -0.74 9.80
N PHE A 47 10.09 -1.08 8.51
CA PHE A 47 9.25 -0.54 7.44
C PHE A 47 7.81 -1.00 7.58
N VAL A 48 7.59 -2.30 7.84
CA VAL A 48 6.22 -2.86 7.98
C VAL A 48 5.47 -2.20 9.14
N VAL A 49 6.12 -2.01 10.29
CA VAL A 49 5.52 -1.32 11.45
C VAL A 49 5.14 0.11 11.08
N ALA A 50 6.08 0.88 10.50
CA ALA A 50 5.81 2.26 10.10
C ALA A 50 4.70 2.36 9.03
N ALA A 51 4.64 1.41 8.09
CA ALA A 51 3.58 1.34 7.09
C ALA A 51 2.21 1.07 7.72
N LEU A 52 2.13 0.13 8.66
CA LEU A 52 0.87 -0.20 9.35
C LEU A 52 0.38 0.95 10.22
N ASP A 53 1.27 1.64 10.94
CA ASP A 53 0.92 2.81 11.74
C ASP A 53 0.39 3.93 10.85
N TRP A 54 1.05 4.21 9.73
CA TRP A 54 0.57 5.21 8.78
C TRP A 54 -0.76 4.79 8.12
N LEU A 55 -0.92 3.51 7.73
CA LEU A 55 -2.16 2.98 7.15
C LEU A 55 -3.34 3.11 8.10
N LYS A 56 -3.13 2.94 9.41
CA LYS A 56 -4.17 3.09 10.41
C LYS A 56 -4.80 4.49 10.38
N ASP A 57 -3.97 5.54 10.36
CA ASP A 57 -4.45 6.91 10.30
C ASP A 57 -5.10 7.21 8.94
N PHE A 58 -4.44 6.80 7.85
CA PHE A 58 -4.94 6.99 6.49
C PHE A 58 -6.26 6.26 6.22
N SER A 59 -6.47 5.08 6.80
CA SER A 59 -7.72 4.34 6.65
C SER A 59 -8.92 5.05 7.28
N VAL A 60 -8.70 5.71 8.43
CA VAL A 60 -9.71 6.55 9.07
C VAL A 60 -10.02 7.79 8.22
N GLU A 61 -8.99 8.47 7.74
CA GLU A 61 -9.13 9.66 6.89
C GLU A 61 -9.93 9.36 5.61
N GLN A 62 -9.62 8.25 4.93
CA GLN A 62 -10.22 7.86 3.65
C GLN A 62 -11.42 6.93 3.78
N ASN A 63 -11.85 6.60 5.01
CA ASN A 63 -12.98 5.73 5.32
C ASN A 63 -12.90 4.37 4.61
N PHE A 64 -11.79 3.65 4.78
CA PHE A 64 -11.66 2.25 4.37
C PHE A 64 -11.22 1.37 5.55
N GLU A 65 -11.39 0.07 5.42
CA GLU A 65 -10.92 -0.91 6.39
C GLU A 65 -9.82 -1.77 5.78
N PHE A 66 -8.91 -2.28 6.61
CA PHE A 66 -7.92 -3.22 6.17
C PHE A 66 -7.71 -4.35 7.17
N GLU A 67 -7.40 -5.52 6.62
CA GLU A 67 -7.01 -6.71 7.37
C GLU A 67 -5.52 -6.98 7.14
N VAL A 68 -4.81 -7.43 8.18
CA VAL A 68 -3.39 -7.75 8.12
C VAL A 68 -3.17 -9.24 8.29
N ILE A 69 -2.49 -9.84 7.33
CA ILE A 69 -2.02 -11.24 7.40
C ILE A 69 -0.51 -11.31 7.22
N ASN A 70 0.10 -12.37 7.71
CA ASN A 70 1.54 -12.62 7.60
C ASN A 70 1.88 -14.00 7.03
N LYS A 71 0.88 -14.68 6.48
CA LYS A 71 1.00 -15.97 5.79
C LYS A 71 -0.01 -16.00 4.65
N THR A 72 0.25 -16.82 3.67
CA THR A 72 -0.59 -16.94 2.48
C THR A 72 -1.60 -18.10 2.54
N ASP A 73 -1.59 -18.90 3.61
CA ASP A 73 -2.39 -20.13 3.72
C ASP A 73 -3.92 -19.88 3.62
N SER A 74 -4.39 -18.72 4.10
CA SER A 74 -5.80 -18.33 4.02
C SER A 74 -6.21 -17.77 2.66
N ILE A 75 -5.24 -17.40 1.81
CA ILE A 75 -5.53 -16.79 0.52
C ILE A 75 -6.16 -17.82 -0.41
N SER A 76 -7.40 -17.56 -0.77
CA SER A 76 -8.19 -18.29 -1.76
C SER A 76 -8.98 -17.31 -2.61
N ASP A 77 -9.59 -17.79 -3.68
CA ASP A 77 -10.44 -16.98 -4.53
C ASP A 77 -11.61 -16.33 -3.76
N ALA A 78 -12.27 -17.12 -2.92
CA ALA A 78 -13.36 -16.62 -2.06
C ALA A 78 -12.85 -15.57 -1.05
N TYR A 79 -11.67 -15.78 -0.46
CA TYR A 79 -11.08 -14.84 0.48
C TYR A 79 -10.72 -13.50 -0.19
N LEU A 80 -10.04 -13.54 -1.34
CA LEU A 80 -9.67 -12.34 -2.08
C LEU A 80 -10.87 -11.56 -2.62
N SER A 81 -12.02 -12.21 -2.82
CA SER A 81 -13.24 -11.54 -3.32
C SER A 81 -13.77 -10.43 -2.38
N HIS A 82 -13.34 -10.42 -1.13
CA HIS A 82 -13.72 -9.40 -0.14
C HIS A 82 -12.89 -8.11 -0.22
N TYR A 83 -11.77 -8.11 -0.96
CA TYR A 83 -10.83 -6.99 -0.95
C TYR A 83 -10.68 -6.35 -2.33
N GLN A 84 -10.78 -5.03 -2.36
CA GLN A 84 -10.58 -4.21 -3.56
C GLN A 84 -9.10 -3.84 -3.75
N VAL A 85 -8.28 -3.93 -2.70
CA VAL A 85 -6.85 -3.65 -2.74
C VAL A 85 -6.08 -4.75 -2.01
N PHE A 86 -5.02 -5.24 -2.64
CA PHE A 86 -4.06 -6.15 -2.03
C PHE A 86 -2.71 -5.42 -1.90
N ILE A 87 -2.23 -5.21 -0.67
CA ILE A 87 -0.98 -4.55 -0.37
C ILE A 87 0.03 -5.58 0.11
N GLN A 88 1.13 -5.74 -0.60
CA GLN A 88 2.21 -6.68 -0.26
C GLN A 88 3.38 -5.90 0.32
N LEU A 89 3.43 -5.80 1.67
CA LEU A 89 4.49 -5.13 2.42
C LEU A 89 5.65 -6.10 2.64
N ASN A 90 6.63 -6.05 1.74
CA ASN A 90 7.86 -6.84 1.80
C ASN A 90 7.69 -8.37 1.87
N TYR A 91 6.49 -8.91 1.73
CA TYR A 91 6.32 -10.36 1.70
C TYR A 91 6.89 -10.92 0.39
N PRO A 92 7.89 -11.82 0.44
CA PRO A 92 8.53 -12.30 -0.78
C PRO A 92 7.63 -13.24 -1.58
N PRO A 93 7.84 -13.37 -2.92
CA PRO A 93 6.98 -14.18 -3.77
C PRO A 93 7.26 -15.70 -3.71
N TYR A 94 8.20 -16.18 -2.89
CA TYR A 94 8.59 -17.59 -2.89
C TYR A 94 7.93 -18.45 -1.80
N MET A 95 7.35 -17.88 -0.75
CA MET A 95 6.70 -18.64 0.35
C MET A 95 5.17 -18.76 0.18
N TRP A 96 4.67 -18.72 -1.03
CA TRP A 96 3.24 -18.82 -1.31
C TRP A 96 2.82 -20.27 -1.54
N THR A 97 1.64 -20.67 -1.01
CA THR A 97 1.03 -21.96 -1.32
C THR A 97 0.53 -22.00 -2.77
N ASP A 98 0.38 -23.17 -3.36
CA ASP A 98 -0.15 -23.29 -4.72
C ASP A 98 -1.58 -22.74 -4.84
N GLN A 99 -2.41 -22.93 -3.81
CA GLN A 99 -3.74 -22.33 -3.74
C GLN A 99 -3.67 -20.82 -3.76
N SER A 100 -2.81 -20.21 -2.94
CA SER A 100 -2.67 -18.76 -2.87
C SER A 100 -2.11 -18.16 -4.15
N LYS A 101 -1.17 -18.85 -4.81
CA LYS A 101 -0.66 -18.45 -6.14
C LYS A 101 -1.78 -18.45 -7.18
N ALA A 102 -2.57 -19.52 -7.25
CA ALA A 102 -3.68 -19.63 -8.21
C ALA A 102 -4.73 -18.54 -7.98
N ALA A 103 -5.11 -18.30 -6.73
CA ALA A 103 -6.08 -17.24 -6.37
C ALA A 103 -5.57 -15.85 -6.72
N PHE A 104 -4.29 -15.57 -6.45
CA PHE A 104 -3.68 -14.28 -6.78
C PHE A 104 -3.58 -14.05 -8.29
N ILE A 105 -3.16 -15.06 -9.05
CA ILE A 105 -3.14 -14.99 -10.52
C ILE A 105 -4.51 -14.58 -11.04
N GLN A 106 -5.55 -15.28 -10.60
CA GLN A 106 -6.92 -15.01 -11.05
C GLN A 106 -7.42 -13.62 -10.61
N TYR A 107 -7.07 -13.18 -9.39
CA TYR A 107 -7.37 -11.84 -8.90
C TYR A 107 -6.77 -10.75 -9.81
N MET A 108 -5.52 -10.94 -10.25
CA MET A 108 -4.81 -10.01 -11.12
C MET A 108 -5.31 -10.04 -12.58
N GLU A 109 -5.46 -11.23 -13.14
CA GLU A 109 -5.83 -11.41 -14.55
C GLU A 109 -7.29 -11.06 -14.82
N ASP A 110 -8.19 -11.30 -13.86
CA ASP A 110 -9.61 -10.93 -13.98
C ASP A 110 -9.89 -9.46 -13.61
N GLY A 111 -8.93 -8.77 -12.98
CA GLY A 111 -9.12 -7.38 -12.53
C GLY A 111 -10.09 -7.25 -11.36
N ARG A 112 -10.06 -8.20 -10.43
CA ARG A 112 -11.01 -8.23 -9.29
C ARG A 112 -10.72 -7.17 -8.23
N GLY A 113 -9.48 -6.68 -8.19
CA GLY A 113 -9.03 -5.59 -7.35
C GLY A 113 -7.67 -5.09 -7.79
N GLY A 114 -7.04 -4.18 -7.03
CA GLY A 114 -5.71 -3.67 -7.35
C GLY A 114 -4.63 -4.27 -6.46
N TRP A 115 -3.38 -4.22 -6.91
CA TRP A 115 -2.21 -4.70 -6.19
C TRP A 115 -1.16 -3.59 -6.03
N ILE A 116 -0.55 -3.54 -4.83
CA ILE A 116 0.56 -2.66 -4.50
C ILE A 116 1.66 -3.52 -3.86
N GLY A 117 2.84 -3.57 -4.47
CA GLY A 117 3.98 -4.30 -3.94
C GLY A 117 5.14 -3.39 -3.56
N PHE A 118 5.84 -3.78 -2.49
CA PHE A 118 7.02 -3.07 -2.02
C PHE A 118 8.23 -4.00 -1.95
N HIS A 119 9.39 -3.46 -2.30
CA HIS A 119 10.74 -3.96 -2.06
C HIS A 119 10.87 -5.49 -2.25
N HIS A 120 10.75 -6.29 -1.18
CA HIS A 120 10.83 -7.76 -1.23
C HIS A 120 9.79 -8.43 -2.13
N ALA A 121 8.73 -7.74 -2.55
CA ALA A 121 7.83 -8.29 -3.56
C ALA A 121 8.55 -8.58 -4.90
N SER A 122 9.73 -8.01 -5.13
CA SER A 122 10.60 -8.32 -6.28
C SER A 122 11.77 -9.25 -5.96
N LEU A 123 11.82 -9.85 -4.78
CA LEU A 123 12.85 -10.84 -4.43
C LEU A 123 12.58 -12.16 -5.18
N LEU A 124 12.82 -12.11 -6.49
CA LEU A 124 12.52 -13.17 -7.46
C LEU A 124 13.74 -14.03 -7.72
N GLY A 125 13.67 -15.28 -7.32
CA GLY A 125 14.75 -16.24 -7.44
C GLY A 125 14.39 -17.55 -6.76
N GLU A 126 15.41 -18.35 -6.50
CA GLU A 126 15.32 -19.56 -5.70
C GLU A 126 15.91 -19.23 -4.32
N PHE A 127 15.06 -19.20 -3.30
CA PHE A 127 15.44 -18.83 -1.93
C PHE A 127 14.89 -19.84 -0.93
N ASP A 128 15.69 -20.17 0.08
CA ASP A 128 15.28 -21.01 1.21
C ASP A 128 14.68 -22.38 0.80
N GLY A 129 15.10 -22.91 -0.36
CA GLY A 129 14.58 -24.17 -0.91
C GLY A 129 13.28 -24.04 -1.69
N TYR A 130 12.74 -22.84 -1.83
CA TYR A 130 11.58 -22.58 -2.67
C TYR A 130 12.01 -22.26 -4.11
N PRO A 131 11.30 -22.81 -5.12
CA PRO A 131 11.52 -22.43 -6.51
C PRO A 131 11.04 -21.01 -6.78
N MET A 132 11.62 -20.38 -7.81
CA MET A 132 11.10 -19.11 -8.32
C MET A 132 9.67 -19.28 -8.83
N TRP A 133 8.82 -18.29 -8.54
CA TRP A 133 7.47 -18.22 -9.10
C TRP A 133 7.51 -17.53 -10.46
N ASP A 134 7.59 -18.32 -11.54
CA ASP A 134 7.79 -17.83 -12.91
C ASP A 134 6.70 -16.85 -13.37
N TRP A 135 5.43 -17.13 -13.05
CA TRP A 135 4.33 -16.22 -13.38
C TRP A 135 4.55 -14.83 -12.74
N PHE A 136 4.95 -14.80 -11.46
CA PHE A 136 5.19 -13.54 -10.76
C PHE A 136 6.42 -12.81 -11.34
N SER A 137 7.46 -13.52 -11.73
CA SER A 137 8.59 -12.94 -12.47
C SER A 137 8.11 -12.29 -13.78
N GLN A 138 7.30 -12.99 -14.58
CA GLN A 138 6.74 -12.42 -15.81
C GLN A 138 5.84 -11.21 -15.53
N PHE A 139 5.03 -11.25 -14.47
CA PHE A 139 4.24 -10.12 -14.01
C PHE A 139 5.11 -8.90 -13.68
N MET A 140 6.26 -9.11 -13.04
CA MET A 140 7.22 -8.06 -12.65
C MET A 140 8.17 -7.63 -13.79
N GLY A 141 7.94 -8.07 -15.02
CA GLY A 141 8.74 -7.70 -16.19
C GLY A 141 9.74 -8.77 -16.65
N GLY A 142 9.62 -9.98 -16.13
CA GLY A 142 10.47 -11.13 -16.44
C GLY A 142 11.82 -11.10 -15.75
N ILE A 143 11.95 -10.39 -14.66
CA ILE A 143 13.20 -10.17 -13.92
C ILE A 143 13.49 -11.30 -12.91
N ARG A 144 14.79 -11.41 -12.57
CA ARG A 144 15.29 -12.08 -11.35
C ARG A 144 16.06 -11.06 -10.51
N TRP A 145 15.93 -11.18 -9.21
CA TRP A 145 16.79 -10.45 -8.29
C TRP A 145 18.25 -10.86 -8.49
N LYS A 146 19.15 -9.90 -8.50
CA LYS A 146 20.57 -10.13 -8.75
C LYS A 146 21.42 -9.72 -7.57
N ASN A 147 21.24 -8.49 -7.09
CA ASN A 147 22.08 -7.90 -6.06
C ASN A 147 21.40 -6.65 -5.49
N TYR A 148 22.02 -6.06 -4.48
CA TYR A 148 21.63 -4.81 -3.85
C TYR A 148 22.86 -3.96 -3.55
N ILE A 149 22.69 -2.67 -3.33
CA ILE A 149 23.79 -1.80 -2.91
C ILE A 149 24.26 -2.20 -1.51
N ALA A 150 25.59 -2.11 -1.26
CA ALA A 150 26.21 -2.59 -0.02
C ALA A 150 25.83 -1.77 1.23
N ALA A 151 25.40 -0.53 1.04
CA ALA A 151 24.93 0.35 2.11
C ALA A 151 23.64 1.03 1.65
N ARG A 152 22.69 1.20 2.57
CA ARG A 152 21.50 1.99 2.27
C ARG A 152 21.90 3.40 1.84
N ALA A 153 21.24 3.90 0.82
CA ALA A 153 21.55 5.20 0.24
C ALA A 153 20.30 6.05 0.03
N THR A 154 20.43 7.31 0.36
CA THR A 154 19.52 8.34 -0.15
C THR A 154 19.76 8.52 -1.64
N ALA A 155 18.70 8.59 -2.44
CA ALA A 155 18.79 8.77 -3.87
C ALA A 155 17.69 9.67 -4.44
N THR A 156 17.98 10.26 -5.59
CA THR A 156 17.01 11.04 -6.37
C THR A 156 16.24 10.13 -7.31
N VAL A 157 14.92 10.20 -7.23
CA VAL A 157 13.99 9.52 -8.13
C VAL A 157 13.46 10.51 -9.15
N HIS A 158 13.48 10.12 -10.43
CA HIS A 158 12.94 10.89 -11.55
C HIS A 158 11.64 10.26 -12.03
N VAL A 159 10.59 11.07 -12.09
CA VAL A 159 9.28 10.66 -12.62
C VAL A 159 9.33 10.67 -14.14
N GLU A 160 9.06 9.54 -14.78
CA GLU A 160 8.96 9.41 -16.24
C GLU A 160 7.52 9.62 -16.73
N ASP A 161 6.54 9.05 -16.04
CA ASP A 161 5.12 9.28 -16.34
C ASP A 161 4.44 10.10 -15.23
N LYS A 162 4.48 11.41 -15.39
CA LYS A 162 3.81 12.35 -14.48
C LYS A 162 2.28 12.36 -14.60
N ASN A 163 1.73 11.75 -15.65
CA ASN A 163 0.29 11.63 -15.84
C ASN A 163 -0.29 10.39 -15.14
N HIS A 164 0.56 9.46 -14.71
CA HIS A 164 0.10 8.31 -13.95
C HIS A 164 -0.56 8.76 -12.64
N PRO A 165 -1.76 8.26 -12.29
CA PRO A 165 -2.51 8.72 -11.12
C PRO A 165 -1.71 8.69 -9.81
N VAL A 166 -0.81 7.72 -9.65
CA VAL A 166 0.05 7.60 -8.46
C VAL A 166 1.00 8.79 -8.31
N MET A 167 1.38 9.44 -9.40
CA MET A 167 2.28 10.61 -9.40
C MET A 167 1.55 11.95 -9.27
N LYS A 168 0.23 11.95 -9.12
CA LYS A 168 -0.56 13.18 -8.99
C LYS A 168 -0.08 14.04 -7.81
N GLY A 169 0.26 15.29 -8.12
CA GLY A 169 0.70 16.28 -7.13
C GLY A 169 2.10 16.04 -6.55
N LEU A 170 2.91 15.20 -7.21
CA LEU A 170 4.33 15.02 -6.90
C LEU A 170 5.20 15.88 -7.84
N PRO A 171 6.40 16.29 -7.39
CA PRO A 171 7.37 16.93 -8.27
C PRO A 171 7.94 15.94 -9.28
N GLU A 172 8.56 16.45 -10.35
CA GLU A 172 9.22 15.61 -11.37
C GLU A 172 10.44 14.86 -10.82
N THR A 173 11.02 15.35 -9.75
CA THR A 173 12.12 14.70 -9.03
C THR A 173 11.92 14.84 -7.53
N PHE A 174 12.23 13.78 -6.79
CA PHE A 174 12.18 13.80 -5.32
C PHE A 174 13.24 12.86 -4.75
N SER A 175 13.55 13.04 -3.48
CA SER A 175 14.52 12.22 -2.77
C SER A 175 13.84 11.14 -1.95
N ILE A 176 14.37 9.91 -2.04
CA ILE A 176 14.04 8.81 -1.15
C ILE A 176 15.20 8.63 -0.16
N PRO A 177 14.94 8.77 1.16
CA PRO A 177 16.00 8.70 2.15
C PRO A 177 16.34 7.26 2.53
N ASP A 178 17.62 6.96 2.68
CA ASP A 178 18.16 5.81 3.42
C ASP A 178 17.51 4.46 3.07
N ASP A 179 17.41 4.15 1.76
CA ASP A 179 16.81 2.91 1.27
C ASP A 179 17.83 1.95 0.64
N GLU A 180 17.43 0.70 0.46
CA GLU A 180 18.21 -0.33 -0.23
C GLU A 180 17.74 -0.45 -1.67
N TRP A 181 18.66 -0.29 -2.63
CA TRP A 181 18.34 -0.31 -4.05
C TRP A 181 18.74 -1.65 -4.66
N TYR A 182 17.75 -2.39 -5.18
CA TYR A 182 17.95 -3.69 -5.82
C TYR A 182 18.39 -3.56 -7.26
N THR A 183 19.21 -4.51 -7.71
CA THR A 183 19.47 -4.70 -9.12
C THR A 183 18.94 -6.07 -9.58
N TYR A 184 18.60 -6.15 -10.85
CA TYR A 184 18.02 -7.35 -11.46
C TYR A 184 18.95 -7.89 -12.56
N ASP A 185 18.72 -9.15 -12.98
CA ASP A 185 19.47 -9.80 -14.06
C ASP A 185 19.29 -9.09 -15.40
N LYS A 186 18.17 -8.40 -15.58
CA LYS A 186 17.84 -7.59 -16.76
C LYS A 186 16.92 -6.44 -16.40
N ASN A 187 16.80 -5.48 -17.31
CA ASN A 187 15.90 -4.35 -17.14
C ASN A 187 14.44 -4.79 -17.35
N PRO A 188 13.50 -4.44 -16.45
CA PRO A 188 12.07 -4.76 -16.61
C PRO A 188 11.40 -3.94 -17.72
N ARG A 189 11.92 -2.78 -18.09
CA ARG A 189 11.33 -1.77 -18.98
C ARG A 189 10.67 -2.33 -20.26
N PRO A 190 11.24 -3.32 -20.98
CA PRO A 190 10.60 -3.83 -22.19
C PRO A 190 9.23 -4.51 -21.97
N ASN A 191 8.94 -4.89 -20.73
CA ASN A 191 7.77 -5.70 -20.39
C ASN A 191 6.80 -5.04 -19.42
N VAL A 192 7.10 -3.84 -18.91
CA VAL A 192 6.31 -3.09 -17.94
C VAL A 192 6.22 -1.63 -18.35
N HIS A 193 5.27 -0.92 -17.78
CA HIS A 193 5.17 0.54 -17.87
C HIS A 193 5.98 1.16 -16.72
N VAL A 194 7.14 1.73 -17.06
CA VAL A 194 7.99 2.41 -16.08
C VAL A 194 7.41 3.79 -15.77
N ILE A 195 7.23 4.05 -14.47
CA ILE A 195 6.65 5.30 -13.95
C ILE A 195 7.74 6.21 -13.39
N ALA A 196 8.77 5.61 -12.77
CA ALA A 196 9.92 6.37 -12.29
C ALA A 196 11.19 5.52 -12.26
N ASN A 197 12.33 6.18 -12.39
CA ASN A 197 13.66 5.59 -12.25
C ASN A 197 14.46 6.29 -11.15
N VAL A 198 15.53 5.65 -10.68
CA VAL A 198 16.48 6.26 -9.74
C VAL A 198 17.73 6.73 -10.49
N ASP A 199 18.23 7.90 -10.13
CA ASP A 199 19.55 8.37 -10.54
C ASP A 199 20.64 7.72 -9.67
N GLU A 200 21.28 6.70 -10.21
CA GLU A 200 22.35 5.97 -9.52
C GLU A 200 23.60 6.83 -9.24
N SER A 201 23.75 7.99 -9.91
CA SER A 201 24.83 8.94 -9.62
C SER A 201 24.56 9.76 -8.36
N SER A 202 23.30 9.81 -7.92
CA SER A 202 22.86 10.55 -6.74
C SER A 202 22.97 9.75 -5.43
N TYR A 203 23.36 8.47 -5.47
CA TYR A 203 23.47 7.64 -4.26
C TYR A 203 24.38 8.26 -3.20
N GLN A 204 23.83 8.40 -1.97
CA GLN A 204 24.56 8.86 -0.80
C GLN A 204 24.35 7.88 0.37
N PRO A 205 25.37 7.07 0.73
CA PRO A 205 26.71 6.98 0.15
C PRO A 205 26.72 6.41 -1.28
N PRO A 206 27.75 6.67 -2.08
CA PRO A 206 27.86 6.16 -3.45
C PRO A 206 28.02 4.64 -3.50
N SER A 207 27.58 4.02 -4.59
CA SER A 207 27.72 2.58 -4.85
C SER A 207 28.21 2.32 -6.27
N ASP A 208 29.03 1.28 -6.44
CA ASP A 208 29.43 0.76 -7.74
C ASP A 208 28.45 -0.29 -8.27
N ILE A 209 27.49 -0.73 -7.46
CA ILE A 209 26.44 -1.66 -7.86
C ILE A 209 25.35 -0.86 -8.57
N LYS A 210 25.24 -1.07 -9.88
CA LYS A 210 24.41 -0.28 -10.79
C LYS A 210 23.74 -1.14 -11.85
N MET A 211 22.60 -0.66 -12.36
CA MET A 211 21.92 -1.18 -13.54
C MET A 211 22.13 -0.30 -14.78
N GLY A 212 22.45 0.99 -14.58
CA GLY A 212 22.49 2.02 -15.62
C GLY A 212 21.13 2.67 -15.82
N ASP A 213 20.25 2.07 -16.64
CA ASP A 213 18.82 2.41 -16.64
C ASP A 213 18.13 1.62 -15.50
N HIS A 214 17.64 2.32 -14.50
CA HIS A 214 17.22 1.72 -13.24
C HIS A 214 15.77 2.06 -12.86
N PRO A 215 14.77 1.39 -13.47
CA PRO A 215 13.38 1.51 -13.04
C PRO A 215 13.19 1.10 -11.59
N VAL A 216 12.48 1.94 -10.82
CA VAL A 216 12.20 1.70 -9.40
C VAL A 216 10.71 1.78 -9.06
N ILE A 217 9.88 2.31 -9.97
CA ILE A 217 8.43 2.30 -9.86
C ILE A 217 7.86 1.92 -11.23
N TRP A 218 7.04 0.88 -11.27
CA TRP A 218 6.39 0.44 -12.51
C TRP A 218 5.07 -0.27 -12.29
N SER A 219 4.28 -0.35 -13.34
CA SER A 219 3.05 -1.17 -13.45
C SER A 219 3.17 -2.15 -14.62
N ASN A 220 2.32 -3.16 -14.64
CA ASN A 220 2.19 -4.06 -15.77
C ASN A 220 0.82 -3.91 -16.41
N ASP A 221 0.76 -3.21 -17.54
CA ASP A 221 -0.47 -2.89 -18.28
C ASP A 221 -1.11 -4.10 -18.96
N LYS A 222 -0.45 -5.28 -18.96
CA LYS A 222 -1.02 -6.53 -19.45
C LYS A 222 -2.01 -7.17 -18.46
N MET A 223 -1.99 -6.74 -17.19
CA MET A 223 -2.96 -7.17 -16.18
C MET A 223 -4.22 -6.33 -16.25
N LYS A 224 -5.38 -6.96 -16.02
CA LYS A 224 -6.63 -6.19 -15.88
C LYS A 224 -6.71 -5.47 -14.54
N ALA A 225 -6.10 -6.05 -13.49
CA ALA A 225 -5.97 -5.41 -12.19
C ALA A 225 -5.04 -4.20 -12.27
N ARG A 226 -5.43 -3.07 -11.67
CA ARG A 226 -4.51 -1.96 -11.43
C ARG A 226 -3.39 -2.44 -10.54
N ASN A 227 -2.15 -2.20 -10.92
CA ASN A 227 -1.03 -2.73 -10.17
C ASN A 227 0.15 -1.76 -10.20
N ILE A 228 0.87 -1.69 -9.09
CA ILE A 228 2.06 -0.86 -8.99
C ILE A 228 3.06 -1.50 -8.03
N TYR A 229 4.30 -1.45 -8.42
CA TYR A 229 5.43 -1.87 -7.62
C TYR A 229 6.32 -0.67 -7.27
N PHE A 230 6.74 -0.63 -6.01
CA PHE A 230 7.74 0.30 -5.49
C PHE A 230 8.96 -0.49 -5.04
N GLN A 231 10.11 -0.24 -5.64
CA GLN A 231 11.36 -0.91 -5.25
C GLN A 231 11.80 -0.49 -3.84
N MET A 232 11.54 0.77 -3.48
CA MET A 232 11.80 1.29 -2.14
C MET A 232 10.87 0.66 -1.10
N GLY A 233 11.34 0.62 0.16
CA GLY A 233 10.57 0.05 1.27
C GLY A 233 11.40 -0.84 2.20
N HIS A 234 12.71 -0.66 2.21
CA HIS A 234 13.59 -1.40 3.11
C HIS A 234 13.53 -0.88 4.55
N HIS A 235 13.41 0.44 4.74
CA HIS A 235 13.58 1.04 6.06
C HIS A 235 12.46 2.02 6.42
N ALA A 236 12.15 2.12 7.73
CA ALA A 236 11.10 2.99 8.26
C ALA A 236 11.31 4.49 7.94
N ASN A 237 12.56 4.94 7.77
CA ASN A 237 12.89 6.34 7.50
C ASN A 237 12.21 6.90 6.25
N ILE A 238 11.81 6.04 5.30
CA ILE A 238 11.10 6.46 4.10
C ILE A 238 9.78 7.16 4.42
N PHE A 239 9.15 6.87 5.56
CA PHE A 239 7.93 7.55 6.02
C PHE A 239 8.16 8.99 6.51
N HIS A 240 9.41 9.46 6.59
CA HIS A 240 9.71 10.89 6.74
C HIS A 240 9.53 11.66 5.41
N SER A 241 9.60 11.00 4.24
CA SER A 241 9.32 11.62 2.95
C SER A 241 7.81 11.88 2.78
N ALA A 242 7.46 13.14 2.51
CA ALA A 242 6.09 13.51 2.18
C ALA A 242 5.69 12.94 0.81
N GLU A 243 6.65 12.90 -0.13
CA GLU A 243 6.47 12.37 -1.48
C GLU A 243 6.16 10.87 -1.44
N PHE A 244 6.90 10.10 -0.64
CA PHE A 244 6.62 8.67 -0.49
C PHE A 244 5.21 8.43 0.08
N LYS A 245 4.85 9.12 1.16
CA LYS A 245 3.50 9.00 1.75
C LYS A 245 2.41 9.38 0.76
N LYS A 246 2.61 10.44 -0.03
CA LYS A 246 1.66 10.84 -1.06
C LYS A 246 1.55 9.82 -2.18
N MET A 247 2.66 9.25 -2.66
CA MET A 247 2.65 8.16 -3.63
C MET A 247 1.88 6.94 -3.11
N PHE A 248 2.13 6.53 -1.88
CA PHE A 248 1.46 5.39 -1.29
C PHE A 248 -0.05 5.64 -1.12
N ALA A 249 -0.43 6.84 -0.65
CA ALA A 249 -1.83 7.26 -0.57
C ALA A 249 -2.53 7.21 -1.95
N ASN A 250 -1.91 7.81 -2.96
CA ASN A 250 -2.40 7.78 -4.33
C ASN A 250 -2.53 6.36 -4.87
N ALA A 251 -1.53 5.50 -4.60
CA ALA A 251 -1.54 4.11 -5.03
C ALA A 251 -2.73 3.32 -4.44
N ILE A 252 -3.01 3.49 -3.15
CA ILE A 252 -4.13 2.81 -2.47
C ILE A 252 -5.46 3.26 -3.09
N LEU A 253 -5.68 4.55 -3.24
CA LEU A 253 -6.92 5.07 -3.81
C LEU A 253 -7.07 4.65 -5.27
N TRP A 254 -6.02 4.79 -6.08
CA TRP A 254 -6.05 4.37 -7.47
C TRP A 254 -6.30 2.86 -7.62
N ALA A 255 -5.62 2.02 -6.84
CA ALA A 255 -5.81 0.57 -6.83
C ALA A 255 -7.26 0.19 -6.45
N ALA A 256 -7.88 0.94 -5.53
CA ALA A 256 -9.29 0.79 -5.13
C ALA A 256 -10.30 1.37 -6.14
N GLY A 257 -9.86 1.92 -7.27
CA GLY A 257 -10.75 2.56 -8.25
C GLY A 257 -11.28 3.92 -7.82
N LYS A 258 -10.57 4.60 -6.89
CA LYS A 258 -10.88 5.96 -6.42
C LYS A 258 -9.92 6.97 -7.03
N ASP A 259 -10.29 8.25 -6.93
CA ASP A 259 -9.40 9.34 -7.33
C ASP A 259 -8.27 9.52 -6.32
N PRO A 260 -7.04 9.81 -6.79
CA PRO A 260 -5.91 10.16 -5.92
C PRO A 260 -6.18 11.40 -5.07
N VAL A 261 -5.45 11.53 -3.95
CA VAL A 261 -5.53 12.69 -3.04
C VAL A 261 -5.14 13.97 -3.77
N ASN A 262 -5.92 15.04 -3.54
CA ASN A 262 -5.62 16.38 -4.08
C ASN A 262 -4.46 17.05 -3.36
#